data_b4612b664158609cf9505a0220f554da
#
_entry.id   b4612b664158609cf9505a0220f554da
#
_cell.length_a   1.000
_cell.length_b   1.000
_cell.length_c   1.000
_cell.angle_alpha   90.00
_cell.angle_beta   90.00
_cell.angle_gamma   90.00
#
_symmetry.space_group_name_H-M   'P 1'
#
loop_
_entity.id
_entity.type
_entity.pdbx_description
1 polymer ?
#
loop_
_entity_poly.entity_id
_entity_poly.type
_entity_poly.pdbx_seq_one_letter_code
_entity_poly.pdbx_strand_id
1 'polypeptide(L)'
;MAVTPDDVADALRQVIALVVPLVPSTKEEWELVQHKFEVQWNFPNCIGAIDGKHVQIKCPAESGSIYYNYKGTFSIILFALVDAEYNFLYIDVGANGKSNDDAVFQASTLNIAMERNTLNLPQNAVVVADDAFPLRKDILKPFSKHNLTISERIFNY
;
A
#
# COMPACT_ATOMS: atom_id res chain seq x y z
N MET A 1 -23.58 18.47 -12.86
CA MET A 1 -23.62 17.17 -12.17
C MET A 1 -22.66 17.26 -10.98
N ALA A 2 -23.01 16.70 -9.84
CA ALA A 2 -22.08 16.62 -8.70
C ALA A 2 -21.07 15.51 -8.96
N VAL A 3 -19.79 15.76 -8.70
CA VAL A 3 -18.72 14.76 -8.79
C VAL A 3 -18.92 13.73 -7.69
N THR A 4 -19.00 12.47 -8.03
CA THR A 4 -19.16 11.36 -7.09
C THR A 4 -17.80 10.81 -6.62
N PRO A 5 -17.74 10.04 -5.50
CA PRO A 5 -16.51 9.35 -5.11
C PRO A 5 -15.98 8.41 -6.19
N ASP A 6 -16.86 7.76 -6.93
CA ASP A 6 -16.48 6.87 -8.03
C ASP A 6 -15.86 7.63 -9.20
N ASP A 7 -16.39 8.82 -9.53
CA ASP A 7 -15.78 9.68 -10.55
C ASP A 7 -14.34 10.09 -10.16
N VAL A 8 -14.10 10.37 -8.88
CA VAL A 8 -12.75 10.71 -8.38
C VAL A 8 -11.84 9.47 -8.43
N ALA A 9 -12.35 8.32 -8.01
CA ALA A 9 -11.60 7.07 -8.05
C ALA A 9 -11.23 6.70 -9.49
N ASP A 10 -12.16 6.82 -10.43
CA ASP A 10 -11.93 6.52 -11.84
C ASP A 10 -10.94 7.50 -12.48
N ALA A 11 -11.03 8.78 -12.17
CA ALA A 11 -10.06 9.77 -12.63
C ALA A 11 -8.64 9.45 -12.11
N LEU A 12 -8.51 9.07 -10.82
CA LEU A 12 -7.23 8.66 -10.26
C LEU A 12 -6.70 7.39 -10.94
N ARG A 13 -7.53 6.36 -11.12
CA ARG A 13 -7.14 5.14 -11.85
C ARG A 13 -6.64 5.44 -13.26
N GLN A 14 -7.34 6.29 -14.00
CA GLN A 14 -6.96 6.67 -15.36
C GLN A 14 -5.61 7.40 -15.40
N VAL A 15 -5.40 8.39 -14.52
CA VAL A 15 -4.14 9.14 -14.47
C VAL A 15 -2.99 8.22 -14.09
N ILE A 16 -3.18 7.38 -13.08
CA ILE A 16 -2.13 6.50 -12.59
C ILE A 16 -1.82 5.41 -13.64
N ALA A 17 -2.83 4.84 -14.31
CA ALA A 17 -2.63 3.84 -15.37
C ALA A 17 -1.75 4.35 -16.54
N LEU A 18 -1.65 5.68 -16.74
CA LEU A 18 -0.76 6.27 -17.73
C LEU A 18 0.72 6.32 -17.29
N VAL A 19 0.98 6.16 -16.00
CA VAL A 19 2.29 6.42 -15.38
C VAL A 19 2.88 5.17 -14.71
N VAL A 20 2.03 4.22 -14.31
CA VAL A 20 2.46 3.04 -13.55
C VAL A 20 3.07 2.01 -14.47
N PRO A 21 4.33 1.59 -14.25
CA PRO A 21 4.87 0.39 -14.86
C PRO A 21 3.99 -0.82 -14.43
N LEU A 22 3.87 -1.78 -15.33
CA LEU A 22 3.16 -3.03 -15.03
C LEU A 22 3.77 -3.69 -13.78
N VAL A 23 2.92 -4.24 -12.94
CA VAL A 23 3.36 -5.10 -11.82
C VAL A 23 4.36 -6.13 -12.37
N PRO A 24 5.52 -6.30 -11.75
CA PRO A 24 6.46 -7.33 -12.17
C PRO A 24 5.78 -8.69 -12.28
N SER A 25 6.00 -9.37 -13.39
CA SER A 25 5.33 -10.63 -13.74
C SER A 25 6.23 -11.84 -13.58
N THR A 26 7.53 -11.62 -13.59
CA THR A 26 8.55 -12.67 -13.48
C THR A 26 9.36 -12.52 -12.20
N LYS A 27 9.98 -13.62 -11.78
CA LYS A 27 10.86 -13.62 -10.61
C LYS A 27 12.05 -12.69 -10.81
N GLU A 28 12.61 -12.64 -12.00
CA GLU A 28 13.76 -11.81 -12.38
C GLU A 28 13.43 -10.31 -12.27
N GLU A 29 12.23 -9.91 -12.68
CA GLU A 29 11.76 -8.54 -12.53
C GLU A 29 11.62 -8.14 -11.05
N TRP A 30 11.10 -9.04 -10.22
CA TRP A 30 11.03 -8.83 -8.77
C TRP A 30 12.42 -8.78 -8.11
N GLU A 31 13.37 -9.60 -8.56
CA GLU A 31 14.76 -9.55 -8.09
C GLU A 31 15.43 -8.20 -8.40
N LEU A 32 15.08 -7.55 -9.52
CA LEU A 32 15.52 -6.19 -9.82
C LEU A 32 14.94 -5.17 -8.82
N VAL A 33 13.68 -5.31 -8.45
CA VAL A 33 13.05 -4.46 -7.42
C VAL A 33 13.75 -4.64 -6.07
N GLN A 34 14.00 -5.90 -5.66
CA GLN A 34 14.75 -6.21 -4.43
C GLN A 34 16.14 -5.57 -4.43
N HIS A 35 16.86 -5.71 -5.53
CA HIS A 35 18.20 -5.14 -5.66
C HIS A 35 18.21 -3.62 -5.48
N LYS A 36 17.20 -2.91 -6.00
CA LYS A 36 17.07 -1.45 -5.78
C LYS A 36 16.85 -1.11 -4.30
N PHE A 37 15.99 -1.84 -3.60
CA PHE A 37 15.79 -1.65 -2.15
C PHE A 37 17.08 -1.93 -1.36
N GLU A 38 17.82 -2.96 -1.70
CA GLU A 38 19.08 -3.28 -1.05
C GLU A 38 20.13 -2.18 -1.25
N VAL A 39 20.32 -1.70 -2.49
CA VAL A 39 21.33 -0.70 -2.82
C VAL A 39 20.98 0.68 -2.26
N GLN A 40 19.70 1.10 -2.38
CA GLN A 40 19.30 2.48 -2.00
C GLN A 40 18.98 2.61 -0.51
N TRP A 41 18.37 1.57 0.07
CA TRP A 41 17.82 1.63 1.42
C TRP A 41 18.46 0.63 2.38
N ASN A 42 19.46 -0.13 1.93
CA ASN A 42 20.09 -1.20 2.71
C ASN A 42 19.05 -2.19 3.28
N PHE A 43 17.98 -2.47 2.51
CA PHE A 43 16.88 -3.33 2.92
C PHE A 43 16.77 -4.55 2.00
N PRO A 44 17.47 -5.65 2.31
CA PRO A 44 17.50 -6.84 1.47
C PRO A 44 16.13 -7.55 1.45
N ASN A 45 15.83 -8.25 0.36
CA ASN A 45 14.60 -8.99 0.11
C ASN A 45 13.31 -8.14 0.04
N CYS A 46 13.39 -6.82 0.15
CA CYS A 46 12.22 -5.95 0.05
C CYS A 46 11.75 -5.83 -1.41
N ILE A 47 10.47 -6.06 -1.65
CA ILE A 47 9.83 -5.94 -2.96
C ILE A 47 8.92 -4.72 -3.07
N GLY A 48 8.76 -3.96 -2.00
CA GLY A 48 7.95 -2.75 -2.02
C GLY A 48 7.54 -2.28 -0.63
N ALA A 49 7.02 -1.06 -0.61
CA ALA A 49 6.39 -0.47 0.56
C ALA A 49 4.89 -0.26 0.28
N ILE A 50 4.04 -0.62 1.24
CA ILE A 50 2.58 -0.43 1.16
C ILE A 50 2.12 0.65 2.12
N ASP A 51 1.19 1.47 1.65
CA ASP A 51 0.53 2.50 2.46
C ASP A 51 -0.85 2.85 1.89
N GLY A 52 -1.70 3.39 2.76
CA GLY A 52 -3.03 3.91 2.42
C GLY A 52 -3.12 5.43 2.56
N LYS A 53 -3.38 6.13 1.47
CA LYS A 53 -3.53 7.58 1.45
C LYS A 53 -4.98 8.01 1.37
N HIS A 54 -5.46 8.76 2.37
CA HIS A 54 -6.75 9.46 2.28
C HIS A 54 -6.69 10.59 1.25
N VAL A 55 -7.48 10.47 0.20
CA VAL A 55 -7.72 11.51 -0.80
C VAL A 55 -9.01 12.22 -0.42
N GLN A 56 -8.92 13.50 -0.06
CA GLN A 56 -10.07 14.28 0.39
C GLN A 56 -11.07 14.51 -0.74
N ILE A 57 -12.35 14.33 -0.42
CA ILE A 57 -13.48 14.56 -1.32
C ILE A 57 -14.51 15.47 -0.64
N LYS A 58 -15.45 16.00 -1.42
CA LYS A 58 -16.66 16.61 -0.86
C LYS A 58 -17.55 15.51 -0.31
N CYS A 59 -18.30 15.81 0.76
CA CYS A 59 -19.30 14.89 1.30
C CYS A 59 -20.28 14.48 0.18
N PRO A 60 -20.36 13.19 -0.17
CA PRO A 60 -21.32 12.73 -1.17
C PRO A 60 -22.75 12.85 -0.63
N ALA A 61 -23.69 13.17 -1.50
CA ALA A 61 -25.09 13.24 -1.12
C ALA A 61 -25.56 11.91 -0.55
N GLU A 62 -26.35 11.95 0.52
CA GLU A 62 -26.96 10.79 1.17
C GLU A 62 -25.98 9.70 1.66
N SER A 63 -24.67 9.98 1.67
CA SER A 63 -23.64 9.00 2.06
C SER A 63 -23.48 8.82 3.58
N GLY A 64 -24.14 9.66 4.39
CA GLY A 64 -23.95 9.62 5.83
C GLY A 64 -22.48 9.80 6.23
N SER A 65 -21.98 8.92 7.11
CA SER A 65 -20.61 8.97 7.61
C SER A 65 -19.66 7.94 6.97
N ILE A 66 -20.05 7.28 5.88
CA ILE A 66 -19.26 6.19 5.27
C ILE A 66 -17.88 6.69 4.82
N TYR A 67 -17.82 7.90 4.26
CA TYR A 67 -16.58 8.51 3.78
C TYR A 67 -15.87 9.38 4.82
N TYR A 68 -16.44 9.53 6.03
CA TYR A 68 -15.87 10.37 7.08
C TYR A 68 -14.74 9.65 7.80
N ASN A 69 -13.52 10.20 7.70
CA ASN A 69 -12.30 9.59 8.22
C ASN A 69 -11.94 10.11 9.62
N TYR A 70 -10.94 9.49 10.25
CA TYR A 70 -10.45 9.85 11.59
C TYR A 70 -9.82 11.24 11.67
N LYS A 71 -9.47 11.86 10.53
CA LYS A 71 -8.92 13.23 10.46
C LYS A 71 -10.03 14.30 10.41
N GLY A 72 -11.31 13.90 10.48
CA GLY A 72 -12.45 14.81 10.46
C GLY A 72 -12.81 15.32 9.06
N THR A 73 -12.45 14.61 8.00
CA THR A 73 -12.75 14.97 6.62
C THR A 73 -13.40 13.79 5.88
N PHE A 74 -14.05 14.09 4.76
CA PHE A 74 -14.55 13.04 3.86
C PHE A 74 -13.45 12.67 2.87
N SER A 75 -13.22 11.37 2.68
CA SER A 75 -12.17 10.86 1.80
C SER A 75 -12.51 9.52 1.19
N ILE A 76 -11.82 9.20 0.11
CA ILE A 76 -11.58 7.83 -0.37
C ILE A 76 -10.12 7.45 -0.06
N ILE A 77 -9.83 6.16 -0.04
CA ILE A 77 -8.47 5.66 0.19
C ILE A 77 -7.86 5.27 -1.16
N LEU A 78 -6.63 5.76 -1.40
CA LEU A 78 -5.72 5.25 -2.41
C LEU A 78 -4.72 4.35 -1.66
N PHE A 79 -4.82 3.05 -1.88
CA PHE A 79 -3.89 2.05 -1.38
C PHE A 79 -2.86 1.73 -2.46
N ALA A 80 -1.59 1.67 -2.11
CA ALA A 80 -0.51 1.48 -3.08
C ALA A 80 0.61 0.58 -2.57
N LEU A 81 1.26 -0.14 -3.51
CA LEU A 81 2.58 -0.73 -3.37
C LEU A 81 3.54 0.11 -4.23
N VAL A 82 4.64 0.57 -3.66
CA VAL A 82 5.65 1.37 -4.35
C VAL A 82 7.03 0.71 -4.31
N ASP A 83 7.84 0.95 -5.34
CA ASP A 83 9.23 0.48 -5.40
C ASP A 83 10.20 1.41 -4.63
N ALA A 84 11.50 1.09 -4.68
CA ALA A 84 12.57 1.86 -4.03
C ALA A 84 12.72 3.29 -4.58
N GLU A 85 12.24 3.57 -5.77
CA GLU A 85 12.29 4.87 -6.46
C GLU A 85 10.95 5.62 -6.36
N TYR A 86 10.02 5.14 -5.51
CA TYR A 86 8.67 5.68 -5.31
C TYR A 86 7.73 5.54 -6.52
N ASN A 87 8.04 4.65 -7.46
CA ASN A 87 7.11 4.33 -8.54
C ASN A 87 6.03 3.39 -8.01
N PHE A 88 4.79 3.59 -8.45
CA PHE A 88 3.70 2.68 -8.14
C PHE A 88 3.88 1.36 -8.87
N LEU A 89 3.92 0.25 -8.12
CA LEU A 89 3.85 -1.12 -8.66
C LEU A 89 2.41 -1.64 -8.67
N TYR A 90 1.60 -1.22 -7.70
CA TYR A 90 0.19 -1.58 -7.58
C TYR A 90 -0.58 -0.43 -6.97
N ILE A 91 -1.81 -0.27 -7.39
CA ILE A 91 -2.77 0.67 -6.77
C ILE A 91 -4.16 0.05 -6.67
N ASP A 92 -4.86 0.41 -5.61
CA ASP A 92 -6.29 0.20 -5.43
C ASP A 92 -6.92 1.49 -4.91
N VAL A 93 -7.96 1.98 -5.57
CA VAL A 93 -8.57 3.28 -5.26
C VAL A 93 -10.08 3.13 -5.15
N GLY A 94 -10.66 3.75 -4.13
CA GLY A 94 -12.12 3.85 -3.99
C GLY A 94 -12.65 3.31 -2.67
N ALA A 95 -11.83 2.67 -1.84
CA ALA A 95 -12.25 2.31 -0.50
C ALA A 95 -12.70 3.56 0.27
N ASN A 96 -13.78 3.45 1.03
CA ASN A 96 -14.34 4.58 1.75
C ASN A 96 -13.44 5.04 2.91
N GLY A 97 -13.48 6.34 3.23
CA GLY A 97 -12.59 6.95 4.21
C GLY A 97 -12.75 6.46 5.65
N LYS A 98 -13.83 5.74 5.96
CA LYS A 98 -14.03 5.11 7.26
C LYS A 98 -13.24 3.81 7.43
N SER A 99 -12.81 3.18 6.34
CA SER A 99 -11.97 1.99 6.37
C SER A 99 -10.58 2.32 6.92
N ASN A 100 -9.91 1.33 7.48
CA ASN A 100 -8.49 1.39 7.82
C ASN A 100 -7.65 0.68 6.76
N ASP A 101 -6.34 0.95 6.76
CA ASP A 101 -5.41 0.45 5.74
C ASP A 101 -5.32 -1.07 5.73
N ASP A 102 -5.37 -1.73 6.92
CA ASP A 102 -5.41 -3.18 7.01
C ASP A 102 -6.66 -3.77 6.33
N ALA A 103 -7.84 -3.22 6.58
CA ALA A 103 -9.08 -3.71 5.95
C ALA A 103 -9.03 -3.55 4.43
N VAL A 104 -8.47 -2.43 3.93
CA VAL A 104 -8.29 -2.19 2.49
C VAL A 104 -7.31 -3.21 1.90
N PHE A 105 -6.18 -3.43 2.57
CA PHE A 105 -5.20 -4.43 2.16
C PHE A 105 -5.80 -5.83 2.11
N GLN A 106 -6.51 -6.26 3.17
CA GLN A 106 -7.13 -7.59 3.23
C GLN A 106 -8.13 -7.84 2.09
N ALA A 107 -8.84 -6.80 1.66
CA ALA A 107 -9.79 -6.88 0.54
C ALA A 107 -9.12 -6.73 -0.84
N SER A 108 -7.85 -6.32 -0.91
CA SER A 108 -7.16 -6.00 -2.16
C SER A 108 -6.82 -7.23 -2.99
N THR A 109 -6.75 -7.05 -4.30
CA THR A 109 -6.26 -8.09 -5.22
C THR A 109 -4.78 -8.39 -5.01
N LEU A 110 -4.00 -7.44 -4.48
CA LEU A 110 -2.60 -7.64 -4.09
C LEU A 110 -2.49 -8.70 -3.00
N ASN A 111 -3.25 -8.58 -1.90
CA ASN A 111 -3.25 -9.57 -0.82
C ASN A 111 -3.66 -10.95 -1.33
N ILE A 112 -4.73 -11.02 -2.13
CA ILE A 112 -5.18 -12.28 -2.72
C ILE A 112 -4.08 -12.93 -3.58
N ALA A 113 -3.35 -12.14 -4.37
CA ALA A 113 -2.28 -12.63 -5.21
C ALA A 113 -1.06 -13.11 -4.39
N MET A 114 -0.72 -12.40 -3.30
CA MET A 114 0.33 -12.82 -2.36
C MET A 114 -0.03 -14.14 -1.67
N GLU A 115 -1.24 -14.28 -1.14
CA GLU A 115 -1.71 -15.50 -0.46
C GLU A 115 -1.75 -16.71 -1.40
N ARG A 116 -2.12 -16.48 -2.67
CA ARG A 116 -2.18 -17.54 -3.69
C ARG A 116 -0.85 -17.82 -4.36
N ASN A 117 0.22 -17.09 -4.00
CA ASN A 117 1.54 -17.18 -4.62
C ASN A 117 1.50 -17.03 -6.15
N THR A 118 0.66 -16.12 -6.67
CA THR A 118 0.50 -15.90 -8.12
C THR A 118 1.40 -14.81 -8.68
N LEU A 119 2.17 -14.12 -7.84
CA LEU A 119 3.06 -13.02 -8.22
C LEU A 119 4.47 -13.46 -8.63
N ASN A 120 4.79 -14.76 -8.59
CA ASN A 120 6.12 -15.29 -8.85
C ASN A 120 7.23 -14.64 -8.01
N LEU A 121 6.93 -14.31 -6.75
CA LEU A 121 7.86 -13.63 -5.86
C LEU A 121 9.13 -14.45 -5.59
N PRO A 122 10.29 -13.80 -5.45
CA PRO A 122 11.50 -14.44 -4.98
C PRO A 122 11.30 -15.06 -3.58
N GLN A 123 12.15 -16.03 -3.24
CA GLN A 123 12.13 -16.63 -1.92
C GLN A 123 12.46 -15.56 -0.84
N ASN A 124 11.76 -15.60 0.27
CA ASN A 124 11.88 -14.64 1.37
C ASN A 124 11.57 -13.18 0.99
N ALA A 125 10.83 -12.94 -0.10
CA ALA A 125 10.36 -11.61 -0.45
C ALA A 125 9.48 -11.02 0.67
N VAL A 126 9.73 -9.76 1.01
CA VAL A 126 8.98 -9.03 2.04
C VAL A 126 8.51 -7.68 1.52
N VAL A 127 7.39 -7.23 2.05
CA VAL A 127 6.86 -5.89 1.87
C VAL A 127 7.03 -5.13 3.19
N VAL A 128 7.38 -3.86 3.15
CA VAL A 128 7.39 -3.00 4.33
C VAL A 128 6.09 -2.21 4.43
N ALA A 129 5.62 -2.03 5.65
CA ALA A 129 4.37 -1.33 5.96
C ALA A 129 4.51 -0.53 7.26
N ASP A 130 3.58 0.37 7.53
CA ASP A 130 3.51 1.04 8.81
C ASP A 130 2.85 0.15 9.90
N ASP A 131 2.66 0.72 11.10
CA ASP A 131 2.10 -0.02 12.25
C ASP A 131 0.61 -0.37 12.10
N ALA A 132 -0.11 0.21 11.15
CA ALA A 132 -1.51 -0.07 10.90
C ALA A 132 -1.73 -1.47 10.27
N PHE A 133 -0.70 -2.05 9.66
CA PHE A 133 -0.78 -3.35 8.98
C PHE A 133 -0.48 -4.53 9.93
N PRO A 134 -0.96 -5.75 9.61
CA PRO A 134 -0.66 -6.94 10.39
C PRO A 134 0.81 -7.36 10.19
N LEU A 135 1.45 -7.85 11.26
CA LEU A 135 2.75 -8.50 11.13
C LEU A 135 2.56 -9.90 10.53
N ARG A 136 3.20 -10.16 9.39
CA ARG A 136 3.18 -11.46 8.69
C ARG A 136 4.61 -11.87 8.32
N LYS A 137 4.77 -13.07 7.78
CA LYS A 137 6.08 -13.54 7.27
C LYS A 137 6.56 -12.72 6.08
N ASP A 138 5.62 -12.22 5.28
CA ASP A 138 5.80 -11.47 4.05
C ASP A 138 5.54 -9.96 4.22
N ILE A 139 5.16 -9.50 5.43
CA ILE A 139 4.96 -8.08 5.74
C ILE A 139 5.75 -7.73 7.00
N LEU A 140 6.69 -6.80 6.86
CA LEU A 140 7.47 -6.26 7.95
C LEU A 140 6.97 -4.87 8.31
N LYS A 141 6.86 -4.63 9.62
CA LYS A 141 6.45 -3.33 10.16
C LYS A 141 7.34 -2.93 11.32
N PRO A 142 7.42 -1.64 11.68
CA PRO A 142 8.23 -1.21 12.80
C PRO A 142 7.69 -1.76 14.12
N PHE A 143 8.58 -1.89 15.09
CA PHE A 143 8.22 -2.16 16.48
C PHE A 143 7.59 -0.92 17.10
N SER A 144 6.36 -1.01 17.59
CA SER A 144 5.56 0.13 18.10
C SER A 144 5.57 0.31 19.62
N LYS A 145 6.23 -0.58 20.38
CA LYS A 145 6.27 -0.48 21.85
C LYS A 145 7.14 0.66 22.36
N HIS A 146 6.82 1.21 23.53
CA HIS A 146 7.54 2.35 24.12
C HIS A 146 9.00 2.05 24.51
N ASN A 147 9.28 0.82 24.97
CA ASN A 147 10.60 0.41 25.44
C ASN A 147 11.23 -0.57 24.45
N LEU A 148 11.76 -0.05 23.35
CA LEU A 148 12.47 -0.83 22.35
C LEU A 148 13.85 -1.24 22.85
N THR A 149 14.25 -2.48 22.60
CA THR A 149 15.63 -2.94 22.73
C THR A 149 16.52 -2.24 21.69
N ILE A 150 17.84 -2.34 21.85
CA ILE A 150 18.79 -1.77 20.89
C ILE A 150 18.56 -2.35 19.50
N SER A 151 18.37 -3.67 19.38
CA SER A 151 18.13 -4.35 18.09
C SER A 151 16.84 -3.86 17.43
N GLU A 152 15.76 -3.67 18.20
CA GLU A 152 14.49 -3.16 17.67
C GLU A 152 14.56 -1.71 17.21
N ARG A 153 15.38 -0.88 17.91
CA ARG A 153 15.64 0.49 17.45
C ARG A 153 16.43 0.51 16.15
N ILE A 154 17.43 -0.37 16.02
CA ILE A 154 18.23 -0.48 14.78
C ILE A 154 17.32 -0.92 13.62
N PHE A 155 16.42 -1.87 13.86
CA PHE A 155 15.47 -2.30 12.83
C PHE A 155 14.53 -1.17 12.38
N ASN A 156 14.08 -0.32 13.31
CA ASN A 156 13.17 0.80 13.02
C ASN A 156 13.87 2.03 12.39
N TYR A 157 15.21 2.04 12.34
CA TYR A 157 16.00 3.17 11.83
C TYR A 157 16.18 3.11 10.34
#